data_1e0eb7fcc4ad8139ba30c487027a2334
#
_entry.id   1e0eb7fcc4ad8139ba30c487027a2334
#
_cell.length_a   1.000
_cell.length_b   1.000
_cell.length_c   1.000
_cell.angle_alpha   90.00
_cell.angle_beta   90.00
_cell.angle_gamma   90.00
#
_symmetry.space_group_name_H-M   'P 1'
#
loop_
_entity.id
_entity.type
_entity.pdbx_description
1 polymer ?
#
loop_
_entity_poly.entity_id
_entity_poly.type
_entity_poly.pdbx_seq_one_letter_code
_entity_poly.pdbx_strand_id
1 'polypeptide(L)'
;MSVIKESEGVRVDLFDKLLEDRVLFITGEINDRLANFIVPAMLYLANESSRKPIKLYINSPGGSITAGMAIYDTMRTISCPVHTVGMGMCASMASFLLSMGDKRSVLENTEVMIHQPLTGVQGQQTDIQIVAKHIERLREKLERKYAEKSNGKITYEQIHEACERDNYLEAQQALDMGLIDEIIKSKEDK
;
A
#
# COMPACT_ATOMS: atom_id res chain seq x y z
N MET A 1 8.99 13.88 -14.30
CA MET A 1 8.77 14.26 -15.70
C MET A 1 7.29 14.61 -15.81
N SER A 2 6.93 15.89 -15.90
CA SER A 2 5.53 16.30 -16.03
C SER A 2 5.10 16.06 -17.48
N VAL A 3 4.08 15.23 -17.69
CA VAL A 3 3.46 15.07 -19.01
C VAL A 3 2.43 16.17 -19.15
N ILE A 4 2.71 17.16 -20.00
CA ILE A 4 1.86 18.31 -20.22
C ILE A 4 1.09 18.10 -21.52
N LYS A 5 -0.24 18.17 -21.47
CA LYS A 5 -1.09 18.24 -22.65
C LYS A 5 -1.55 19.68 -22.86
N GLU A 6 -1.32 20.24 -24.05
CA GLU A 6 -1.97 21.50 -24.43
C GLU A 6 -3.39 21.20 -24.93
N SER A 7 -4.38 21.75 -24.28
CA SER A 7 -5.75 21.78 -24.74
C SER A 7 -6.26 23.23 -24.63
N GLU A 8 -6.66 23.82 -25.76
CA GLU A 8 -7.19 25.20 -25.83
C GLU A 8 -6.23 26.26 -25.25
N GLY A 9 -4.91 26.09 -25.42
CA GLY A 9 -3.90 27.04 -24.93
C GLY A 9 -3.61 26.96 -23.42
N VAL A 10 -4.19 26.00 -22.71
CA VAL A 10 -3.93 25.76 -21.29
C VAL A 10 -3.00 24.55 -21.13
N ARG A 11 -1.90 24.74 -20.42
CA ARG A 11 -1.01 23.64 -20.00
C ARG A 11 -1.64 22.91 -18.83
N VAL A 12 -1.91 21.61 -19.01
CA VAL A 12 -2.48 20.75 -17.97
C VAL A 12 -1.48 19.66 -17.63
N ASP A 13 -1.10 19.54 -16.35
CA ASP A 13 -0.31 18.40 -15.87
C ASP A 13 -1.19 17.14 -15.84
N LEU A 14 -0.67 16.03 -16.32
CA LEU A 14 -1.38 14.76 -16.30
C LEU A 14 -1.78 14.34 -14.88
N PHE A 15 -0.91 14.58 -13.90
CA PHE A 15 -1.19 14.24 -12.51
C PHE A 15 -2.30 15.09 -11.92
N ASP A 16 -2.43 16.37 -12.34
CA ASP A 16 -3.56 17.22 -11.92
C ASP A 16 -4.89 16.63 -12.43
N LYS A 17 -4.93 16.15 -13.68
CA LYS A 17 -6.13 15.51 -14.24
C LYS A 17 -6.46 14.19 -13.54
N LEU A 18 -5.45 13.36 -13.23
CA LEU A 18 -5.66 12.13 -12.49
C LEU A 18 -6.14 12.40 -11.07
N LEU A 19 -5.67 13.48 -10.44
CA LEU A 19 -6.16 13.92 -9.13
C LEU A 19 -7.62 14.34 -9.19
N GLU A 20 -8.04 15.10 -10.22
CA GLU A 20 -9.47 15.45 -10.46
C GLU A 20 -10.33 14.18 -10.59
N ASP A 21 -9.81 13.12 -11.23
CA ASP A 21 -10.44 11.80 -11.35
C ASP A 21 -10.31 10.94 -10.09
N ARG A 22 -9.75 11.52 -9.00
CA ARG A 22 -9.53 10.87 -7.70
C ARG A 22 -8.57 9.68 -7.76
N VAL A 23 -7.57 9.77 -8.64
CA VAL A 23 -6.55 8.74 -8.86
C VAL A 23 -5.22 9.22 -8.28
N LEU A 24 -4.66 8.44 -7.37
CA LEU A 24 -3.36 8.65 -6.74
C LEU A 24 -2.42 7.48 -7.05
N PHE A 25 -1.12 7.73 -7.00
CA PHE A 25 -0.09 6.74 -7.27
C PHE A 25 0.94 6.66 -6.14
N ILE A 26 1.21 5.44 -5.68
CA ILE A 26 2.37 5.10 -4.88
C ILE A 26 3.34 4.36 -5.79
N THR A 27 4.38 5.06 -6.26
CA THR A 27 5.42 4.50 -7.13
C THR A 27 6.81 4.76 -6.57
N GLY A 28 7.70 3.77 -6.71
CA GLY A 28 9.04 3.82 -6.12
C GLY A 28 9.02 3.63 -4.60
N GLU A 29 10.07 4.04 -3.91
CA GLU A 29 10.24 3.84 -2.48
C GLU A 29 9.25 4.67 -1.64
N ILE A 30 8.62 4.03 -0.65
CA ILE A 30 7.77 4.71 0.33
C ILE A 30 8.66 5.42 1.36
N ASN A 31 8.59 6.75 1.35
CA ASN A 31 9.37 7.63 2.23
C ASN A 31 8.53 8.84 2.64
N ASP A 32 9.09 9.71 3.48
CA ASP A 32 8.38 10.89 3.99
C ASP A 32 7.95 11.85 2.87
N ARG A 33 8.74 11.99 1.80
CA ARG A 33 8.39 12.83 0.65
C ARG A 33 7.12 12.34 -0.03
N LEU A 34 7.02 11.03 -0.25
CA LEU A 34 5.83 10.42 -0.83
C LEU A 34 4.62 10.56 0.10
N ALA A 35 4.78 10.27 1.40
CA ALA A 35 3.71 10.42 2.38
C ALA A 35 3.21 11.87 2.47
N ASN A 36 4.12 12.85 2.45
CA ASN A 36 3.80 14.28 2.46
C ASN A 36 3.04 14.76 1.19
N PHE A 37 3.04 13.97 0.13
CA PHE A 37 2.21 14.20 -1.06
C PHE A 37 0.86 13.45 -0.96
N ILE A 38 0.89 12.16 -0.65
CA ILE A 38 -0.29 11.29 -0.65
C ILE A 38 -1.29 11.69 0.45
N VAL A 39 -0.81 11.95 1.67
CA VAL A 39 -1.69 12.28 2.80
C VAL A 39 -2.51 13.56 2.55
N PRO A 40 -1.92 14.71 2.20
CA PRO A 40 -2.72 15.90 1.87
C PRO A 40 -3.65 15.70 0.67
N ALA A 41 -3.23 14.96 -0.36
CA ALA A 41 -4.08 14.66 -1.52
C ALA A 41 -5.31 13.84 -1.10
N MET A 42 -5.16 12.83 -0.25
CA MET A 42 -6.29 12.06 0.29
C MET A 42 -7.24 12.92 1.11
N LEU A 43 -6.72 13.78 1.99
CA LEU A 43 -7.54 14.69 2.80
C LEU A 43 -8.32 15.68 1.92
N TYR A 44 -7.68 16.25 0.90
CA TYR A 44 -8.31 17.14 -0.07
C TYR A 44 -9.47 16.42 -0.80
N LEU A 45 -9.20 15.23 -1.36
CA LEU A 45 -10.20 14.44 -2.07
C LEU A 45 -11.36 14.01 -1.15
N ALA A 46 -11.08 13.64 0.11
CA ALA A 46 -12.11 13.27 1.07
C ALA A 46 -13.03 14.45 1.41
N ASN A 47 -12.47 15.66 1.49
CA ASN A 47 -13.26 16.88 1.69
C ASN A 47 -14.15 17.22 0.49
N GLU A 48 -13.69 16.95 -0.74
CA GLU A 48 -14.48 17.13 -1.94
C GLU A 48 -15.69 16.19 -2.04
N SER A 49 -15.51 14.93 -1.61
CA SER A 49 -16.61 13.96 -1.61
C SER A 49 -16.35 12.83 -0.61
N SER A 50 -17.25 12.68 0.34
CA SER A 50 -17.27 11.57 1.30
C SER A 50 -17.76 10.23 0.74
N ARG A 51 -18.27 10.19 -0.49
CA ARG A 51 -18.88 8.98 -1.08
C ARG A 51 -18.10 8.41 -2.26
N LYS A 52 -17.47 9.29 -3.05
CA LYS A 52 -16.72 8.84 -4.25
C LYS A 52 -15.38 8.21 -3.80
N PRO A 53 -15.06 6.99 -4.25
CA PRO A 53 -13.81 6.35 -3.86
C PRO A 53 -12.57 7.09 -4.39
N ILE A 54 -11.48 7.00 -3.64
CA ILE A 54 -10.14 7.29 -4.13
C ILE A 54 -9.56 6.01 -4.69
N LYS A 55 -9.00 6.03 -5.90
CA LYS A 55 -8.24 4.91 -6.48
C LYS A 55 -6.76 5.12 -6.22
N LEU A 56 -6.16 4.22 -5.46
CA LEU A 56 -4.74 4.27 -5.12
C LEU A 56 -3.99 3.16 -5.87
N TYR A 57 -3.31 3.53 -6.95
CA TYR A 57 -2.47 2.61 -7.71
C TYR A 57 -1.09 2.46 -7.06
N ILE A 58 -0.64 1.22 -6.91
CA ILE A 58 0.58 0.88 -6.16
C ILE A 58 1.52 0.05 -7.01
N ASN A 59 2.74 0.57 -7.23
CA ASN A 59 3.88 -0.14 -7.83
C ASN A 59 5.15 0.29 -7.09
N SER A 60 5.50 -0.43 -6.03
CA SER A 60 6.52 0.01 -5.09
C SER A 60 7.23 -1.17 -4.42
N PRO A 61 8.55 -1.07 -4.20
CA PRO A 61 9.30 -2.05 -3.42
C PRO A 61 9.03 -1.95 -1.89
N GLY A 62 8.19 -1.01 -1.45
CA GLY A 62 8.01 -0.71 -0.04
C GLY A 62 8.91 0.44 0.44
N GLY A 63 9.31 0.42 1.72
CA GLY A 63 10.16 1.44 2.32
C GLY A 63 9.79 1.74 3.78
N SER A 64 9.82 3.01 4.17
CA SER A 64 9.63 3.46 5.54
C SER A 64 8.28 3.03 6.13
N ILE A 65 8.32 2.29 7.24
CA ILE A 65 7.12 1.87 7.97
C ILE A 65 6.36 3.09 8.50
N THR A 66 7.05 4.10 9.03
CA THR A 66 6.41 5.29 9.57
C THR A 66 5.70 6.12 8.51
N ALA A 67 6.32 6.31 7.35
CA ALA A 67 5.70 6.97 6.20
C ALA A 67 4.48 6.19 5.69
N GLY A 68 4.60 4.86 5.57
CA GLY A 68 3.48 4.00 5.18
C GLY A 68 2.35 3.99 6.20
N MET A 69 2.66 4.01 7.50
CA MET A 69 1.64 4.09 8.55
C MET A 69 0.89 5.43 8.53
N ALA A 70 1.55 6.55 8.19
CA ALA A 70 0.87 7.83 8.01
C ALA A 70 -0.16 7.77 6.87
N ILE A 71 0.20 7.13 5.75
CA ILE A 71 -0.73 6.90 4.64
C ILE A 71 -1.87 5.97 5.08
N TYR A 72 -1.57 4.84 5.73
CA TYR A 72 -2.57 3.89 6.22
C TYR A 72 -3.56 4.53 7.19
N ASP A 73 -3.07 5.25 8.20
CA ASP A 73 -3.95 5.90 9.19
C ASP A 73 -4.85 6.94 8.52
N THR A 74 -4.35 7.65 7.49
CA THR A 74 -5.16 8.55 6.67
C THR A 74 -6.24 7.78 5.90
N MET A 75 -5.91 6.66 5.23
CA MET A 75 -6.89 5.79 4.56
C MET A 75 -8.02 5.36 5.51
N ARG A 76 -7.69 5.14 6.80
CA ARG A 76 -8.66 4.67 7.81
C ARG A 76 -9.50 5.77 8.46
N THR A 77 -9.08 7.03 8.35
CA THR A 77 -9.74 8.16 9.03
C THR A 77 -10.56 9.03 8.10
N ILE A 78 -10.27 9.03 6.79
CA ILE A 78 -11.06 9.77 5.80
C ILE A 78 -12.43 9.13 5.60
N SER A 79 -13.41 9.93 5.22
CA SER A 79 -14.81 9.52 5.08
C SER A 79 -15.13 8.75 3.78
N CYS A 80 -14.31 8.91 2.74
CA CYS A 80 -14.52 8.22 1.46
C CYS A 80 -13.76 6.90 1.38
N PRO A 81 -14.27 5.90 0.63
CA PRO A 81 -13.56 4.63 0.44
C PRO A 81 -12.24 4.81 -0.32
N VAL A 82 -11.26 3.97 0.02
CA VAL A 82 -9.98 3.87 -0.70
C VAL A 82 -9.88 2.53 -1.39
N HIS A 83 -9.89 2.52 -2.72
CA HIS A 83 -9.71 1.31 -3.53
C HIS A 83 -8.25 1.21 -3.94
N THR A 84 -7.55 0.19 -3.50
CA THR A 84 -6.16 -0.07 -3.84
C THR A 84 -6.06 -0.97 -5.07
N VAL A 85 -5.14 -0.63 -5.97
CA VAL A 85 -4.90 -1.40 -7.19
C VAL A 85 -3.39 -1.63 -7.34
N GLY A 86 -2.95 -2.86 -7.10
CA GLY A 86 -1.56 -3.25 -7.30
C GLY A 86 -1.25 -3.47 -8.77
N MET A 87 -0.06 -3.04 -9.20
CA MET A 87 0.48 -3.26 -10.55
C MET A 87 1.99 -3.45 -10.50
N GLY A 88 2.53 -4.30 -11.34
CA GLY A 88 3.96 -4.60 -11.35
C GLY A 88 4.39 -5.29 -10.06
N MET A 89 4.92 -4.53 -9.10
CA MET A 89 5.35 -5.04 -7.79
C MET A 89 4.69 -4.27 -6.64
N CYS A 90 4.19 -5.02 -5.65
CA CYS A 90 3.75 -4.48 -4.37
C CYS A 90 4.48 -5.22 -3.25
N ALA A 91 5.62 -4.68 -2.80
CA ALA A 91 6.48 -5.37 -1.83
C ALA A 91 6.51 -4.68 -0.46
N SER A 92 6.64 -5.46 0.63
CA SER A 92 6.88 -4.94 1.98
C SER A 92 5.78 -3.94 2.41
N MET A 93 6.13 -2.70 2.76
CA MET A 93 5.15 -1.68 3.15
C MET A 93 4.13 -1.35 2.04
N ALA A 94 4.47 -1.58 0.77
CA ALA A 94 3.54 -1.39 -0.35
C ALA A 94 2.49 -2.52 -0.40
N SER A 95 2.86 -3.77 -0.11
CA SER A 95 1.91 -4.88 0.02
C SER A 95 0.97 -4.66 1.21
N PHE A 96 1.49 -4.09 2.31
CA PHE A 96 0.67 -3.71 3.44
C PHE A 96 -0.40 -2.68 3.02
N LEU A 97 0.01 -1.57 2.40
CA LEU A 97 -0.96 -0.55 1.95
C LEU A 97 -1.97 -1.11 0.95
N LEU A 98 -1.54 -1.96 0.01
CA LEU A 98 -2.43 -2.67 -0.92
C LEU A 98 -3.50 -3.46 -0.16
N SER A 99 -3.08 -4.23 0.84
CA SER A 99 -3.97 -5.12 1.61
C SER A 99 -4.91 -4.36 2.57
N MET A 100 -4.67 -3.07 2.83
CA MET A 100 -5.47 -2.26 3.75
C MET A 100 -6.59 -1.45 3.09
N GLY A 101 -6.74 -1.49 1.77
CA GLY A 101 -7.83 -0.84 1.05
C GLY A 101 -9.22 -1.33 1.44
N ASP A 102 -10.26 -0.55 1.13
CA ASP A 102 -11.66 -0.95 1.30
C ASP A 102 -12.11 -1.90 0.18
N LYS A 103 -11.55 -1.77 -1.01
CA LYS A 103 -11.54 -2.74 -2.10
C LYS A 103 -10.10 -2.89 -2.56
N ARG A 104 -9.64 -4.13 -2.76
CA ARG A 104 -8.23 -4.45 -3.00
C ARG A 104 -8.12 -5.30 -4.26
N SER A 105 -7.49 -4.75 -5.29
CA SER A 105 -7.34 -5.42 -6.59
C SER A 105 -5.88 -5.44 -7.02
N VAL A 106 -5.51 -6.40 -7.83
CA VAL A 106 -4.23 -6.40 -8.54
C VAL A 106 -4.45 -6.67 -10.03
N LEU A 107 -3.52 -6.19 -10.86
CA LEU A 107 -3.44 -6.64 -12.25
C LEU A 107 -2.87 -8.06 -12.29
N GLU A 108 -3.18 -8.81 -13.33
CA GLU A 108 -2.88 -10.24 -13.50
C GLU A 108 -1.41 -10.61 -13.26
N ASN A 109 -0.48 -9.76 -13.72
CA ASN A 109 0.96 -9.99 -13.61
C ASN A 109 1.61 -9.25 -12.41
N THR A 110 0.81 -8.89 -11.41
CA THR A 110 1.33 -8.22 -10.21
C THR A 110 1.95 -9.24 -9.27
N GLU A 111 3.17 -8.97 -8.85
CA GLU A 111 3.85 -9.69 -7.77
C GLU A 111 3.62 -8.98 -6.44
N VAL A 112 3.23 -9.72 -5.42
CA VAL A 112 3.05 -9.22 -4.04
C VAL A 112 4.09 -9.86 -3.14
N MET A 113 4.88 -9.07 -2.41
CA MET A 113 5.89 -9.62 -1.49
C MET A 113 5.60 -9.17 -0.07
N ILE A 114 5.56 -10.15 0.84
CA ILE A 114 5.43 -9.93 2.28
C ILE A 114 6.67 -10.45 3.00
N HIS A 115 7.07 -9.74 4.03
CA HIS A 115 8.17 -10.15 4.92
C HIS A 115 8.11 -9.39 6.25
N GLN A 116 8.89 -9.83 7.22
CA GLN A 116 9.08 -9.10 8.48
C GLN A 116 9.84 -7.77 8.27
N PRO A 117 9.71 -6.79 9.19
CA PRO A 117 10.47 -5.55 9.12
C PRO A 117 11.98 -5.78 9.08
N LEU A 118 12.66 -5.06 8.18
CA LEU A 118 14.11 -5.03 8.09
C LEU A 118 14.65 -3.80 8.83
N THR A 119 15.66 -3.99 9.68
CA THR A 119 16.36 -2.90 10.33
C THR A 119 17.84 -3.24 10.56
N GLY A 120 18.64 -2.20 10.69
CA GLY A 120 20.02 -2.31 11.19
C GLY A 120 20.18 -1.44 12.42
N VAL A 121 20.89 -1.90 13.44
CA VAL A 121 21.17 -1.15 14.67
C VAL A 121 22.60 -1.40 15.13
N GLN A 122 23.26 -0.35 15.56
CA GLN A 122 24.57 -0.39 16.20
C GLN A 122 24.55 0.52 17.43
N GLY A 123 25.12 0.08 18.54
CA GLY A 123 25.15 0.86 19.78
C GLY A 123 25.46 -0.01 21.00
N GLN A 124 25.16 0.52 22.18
CA GLN A 124 25.28 -0.23 23.43
C GLN A 124 24.24 -1.34 23.50
N GLN A 125 24.50 -2.38 24.28
CA GLN A 125 23.58 -3.53 24.44
C GLN A 125 22.14 -3.10 24.72
N THR A 126 21.95 -2.16 25.64
CA THR A 126 20.61 -1.66 26.01
C THR A 126 19.90 -0.99 24.83
N ASP A 127 20.62 -0.19 24.04
CA ASP A 127 20.05 0.48 22.85
C ASP A 127 19.63 -0.55 21.78
N ILE A 128 20.46 -1.57 21.57
CA ILE A 128 20.14 -2.67 20.66
C ILE A 128 18.87 -3.41 21.10
N GLN A 129 18.74 -3.69 22.41
CA GLN A 129 17.54 -4.33 22.97
C GLN A 129 16.28 -3.46 22.82
N ILE A 130 16.39 -2.15 23.01
CA ILE A 130 15.27 -1.21 22.83
C ILE A 130 14.79 -1.25 21.38
N VAL A 131 15.72 -1.19 20.41
CA VAL A 131 15.38 -1.24 18.97
C VAL A 131 14.78 -2.59 18.61
N ALA A 132 15.34 -3.70 19.08
CA ALA A 132 14.82 -5.04 18.82
C ALA A 132 13.35 -5.18 19.29
N LYS A 133 13.05 -4.78 20.52
CA LYS A 133 11.67 -4.78 21.05
C LYS A 133 10.73 -3.86 20.27
N HIS A 134 11.23 -2.71 19.79
CA HIS A 134 10.43 -1.81 18.96
C HIS A 134 10.05 -2.45 17.64
N ILE A 135 11.01 -3.10 16.96
CA ILE A 135 10.77 -3.78 15.67
C ILE A 135 9.85 -4.97 15.85
N GLU A 136 10.02 -5.78 16.90
CA GLU A 136 9.11 -6.88 17.23
C GLU A 136 7.66 -6.39 17.36
N ARG A 137 7.43 -5.31 18.10
CA ARG A 137 6.10 -4.70 18.23
C ARG A 137 5.54 -4.18 16.89
N LEU A 138 6.39 -3.59 16.04
CA LEU A 138 5.96 -3.17 14.69
C LEU A 138 5.60 -4.38 13.82
N ARG A 139 6.39 -5.45 13.84
CA ARG A 139 6.11 -6.70 13.16
C ARG A 139 4.74 -7.23 13.56
N GLU A 140 4.52 -7.44 14.86
CA GLU A 140 3.24 -7.92 15.38
C GLU A 140 2.06 -7.03 14.94
N LYS A 141 2.22 -5.71 15.01
CA LYS A 141 1.17 -4.76 14.60
C LYS A 141 0.79 -4.91 13.12
N LEU A 142 1.77 -5.06 12.23
CA LEU A 142 1.53 -5.20 10.79
C LEU A 142 0.90 -6.56 10.47
N GLU A 143 1.45 -7.65 11.02
CA GLU A 143 0.98 -9.01 10.79
C GLU A 143 -0.48 -9.22 11.29
N ARG A 144 -0.83 -8.69 12.46
CA ARG A 144 -2.22 -8.71 12.95
C ARG A 144 -3.17 -8.01 11.98
N LYS A 145 -2.77 -6.89 11.40
CA LYS A 145 -3.61 -6.17 10.42
C LYS A 145 -3.80 -6.95 9.12
N TYR A 146 -2.78 -7.65 8.65
CA TYR A 146 -2.95 -8.58 7.52
C TYR A 146 -3.97 -9.68 7.85
N ALA A 147 -3.84 -10.34 9.01
CA ALA A 147 -4.77 -11.37 9.42
C ALA A 147 -6.20 -10.83 9.57
N GLU A 148 -6.38 -9.68 10.22
CA GLU A 148 -7.69 -9.02 10.36
C GLU A 148 -8.34 -8.71 9.00
N LYS A 149 -7.55 -8.25 8.03
CA LYS A 149 -8.04 -7.86 6.68
C LYS A 149 -8.21 -9.04 5.72
N SER A 150 -7.70 -10.22 6.07
CA SER A 150 -7.82 -11.43 5.23
C SER A 150 -9.23 -12.00 5.15
N ASN A 151 -10.18 -11.49 5.94
CA ASN A 151 -11.53 -11.99 6.07
C ASN A 151 -11.59 -13.49 6.50
N GLY A 152 -10.65 -13.88 7.38
CA GLY A 152 -10.54 -15.22 7.91
C GLY A 152 -9.86 -16.24 7.00
N LYS A 153 -9.31 -15.83 5.87
CA LYS A 153 -8.58 -16.73 4.96
C LYS A 153 -7.22 -17.16 5.50
N ILE A 154 -6.61 -16.35 6.35
CA ILE A 154 -5.31 -16.65 6.97
C ILE A 154 -5.30 -16.18 8.43
N THR A 155 -4.74 -16.99 9.34
CA THR A 155 -4.60 -16.64 10.75
C THR A 155 -3.35 -15.78 10.99
N TYR A 156 -3.26 -15.23 12.21
CA TYR A 156 -2.05 -14.48 12.61
C TYR A 156 -0.79 -15.36 12.57
N GLU A 157 -0.89 -16.60 13.05
CA GLU A 157 0.24 -17.56 13.09
C GLU A 157 0.71 -17.89 11.67
N GLN A 158 -0.22 -18.08 10.74
CA GLN A 158 0.10 -18.35 9.34
C GLN A 158 0.74 -17.14 8.65
N ILE A 159 0.26 -15.90 8.92
CA ILE A 159 0.89 -14.69 8.42
C ILE A 159 2.28 -14.50 9.03
N HIS A 160 2.44 -14.77 10.31
CA HIS A 160 3.71 -14.68 11.01
C HIS A 160 4.77 -15.60 10.38
N GLU A 161 4.39 -16.85 10.08
CA GLU A 161 5.24 -17.81 9.37
C GLU A 161 5.53 -17.34 7.93
N ALA A 162 4.51 -16.88 7.21
CA ALA A 162 4.64 -16.42 5.83
C ALA A 162 5.52 -15.17 5.68
N CYS A 163 5.62 -14.34 6.73
CA CYS A 163 6.46 -13.14 6.76
C CYS A 163 7.87 -13.37 7.32
N GLU A 164 8.25 -14.62 7.69
CA GLU A 164 9.56 -14.89 8.32
C GLU A 164 10.74 -14.60 7.39
N ARG A 165 10.56 -14.73 6.08
CA ARG A 165 11.52 -14.36 5.02
C ARG A 165 10.77 -13.72 3.87
N ASP A 166 11.49 -13.18 2.89
CA ASP A 166 10.92 -12.65 1.67
C ASP A 166 10.05 -13.71 1.00
N ASN A 167 8.76 -13.45 0.94
CA ASN A 167 7.75 -14.35 0.39
C ASN A 167 7.06 -13.66 -0.78
N TYR A 168 7.45 -14.05 -1.99
CA TYR A 168 6.92 -13.53 -3.24
C TYR A 168 5.70 -14.34 -3.65
N LEU A 169 4.60 -13.66 -3.85
CA LEU A 169 3.28 -14.22 -4.17
C LEU A 169 2.83 -13.73 -5.54
N GLU A 170 2.44 -14.67 -6.38
CA GLU A 170 1.66 -14.35 -7.58
C GLU A 170 0.27 -13.84 -7.20
N ALA A 171 -0.41 -13.18 -8.15
CA ALA A 171 -1.73 -12.59 -7.92
C ALA A 171 -2.74 -13.59 -7.32
N GLN A 172 -2.74 -14.86 -7.78
CA GLN A 172 -3.65 -15.89 -7.27
C GLN A 172 -3.33 -16.27 -5.83
N GLN A 173 -2.06 -16.42 -5.47
CA GLN A 173 -1.65 -16.72 -4.10
C GLN A 173 -2.02 -15.60 -3.13
N ALA A 174 -1.85 -14.33 -3.54
CA ALA A 174 -2.27 -13.18 -2.75
C ALA A 174 -3.81 -13.14 -2.55
N LEU A 175 -4.59 -13.55 -3.55
CA LEU A 175 -6.04 -13.69 -3.48
C LEU A 175 -6.46 -14.81 -2.51
N ASP A 176 -5.80 -15.96 -2.59
CA ASP A 176 -6.08 -17.12 -1.75
C ASP A 176 -5.79 -16.83 -0.27
N MET A 177 -4.70 -16.10 0.00
CA MET A 177 -4.36 -15.63 1.35
C MET A 177 -5.26 -14.49 1.86
N GLY A 178 -6.11 -13.91 1.01
CA GLY A 178 -6.98 -12.78 1.38
C GLY A 178 -6.27 -11.45 1.54
N LEU A 179 -5.09 -11.30 0.95
CA LEU A 179 -4.38 -10.02 0.89
C LEU A 179 -5.04 -9.05 -0.09
N ILE A 180 -5.77 -9.58 -1.07
CA ILE A 180 -6.55 -8.85 -2.06
C ILE A 180 -7.94 -9.48 -2.22
N ASP A 181 -8.86 -8.78 -2.91
CA ASP A 181 -10.24 -9.22 -3.13
C ASP A 181 -10.49 -9.72 -4.56
N GLU A 182 -9.74 -9.20 -5.56
CA GLU A 182 -9.92 -9.56 -6.96
C GLU A 182 -8.66 -9.39 -7.81
N ILE A 183 -8.60 -10.15 -8.90
CA ILE A 183 -7.60 -10.00 -9.97
C ILE A 183 -8.29 -9.39 -11.17
N ILE A 184 -7.80 -8.24 -11.63
CA ILE A 184 -8.27 -7.56 -12.84
C ILE A 184 -7.65 -8.25 -14.04
N LYS A 185 -8.46 -8.98 -14.79
CA LYS A 185 -8.04 -9.71 -16.02
C LYS A 185 -7.81 -8.78 -17.20
N SER A 186 -7.00 -9.25 -18.14
CA SER A 186 -6.75 -8.55 -19.40
C SER A 186 -8.04 -8.44 -20.25
N LYS A 187 -8.00 -7.57 -21.25
CA LYS A 187 -9.15 -7.42 -22.18
C LYS A 187 -9.36 -8.64 -23.09
N GLU A 188 -8.32 -9.45 -23.27
CA GLU A 188 -8.36 -10.64 -24.11
C GLU A 188 -9.09 -11.82 -23.43
N ASP A 189 -9.23 -11.75 -22.10
CA ASP A 189 -9.90 -12.78 -21.30
C ASP A 189 -11.35 -12.42 -20.92
N LYS A 190 -11.90 -11.37 -21.55
CA LYS A 190 -13.30 -10.92 -21.41
C LYS A 190 -14.10 -11.27 -22.67
#